data_06b9f90c155053a4ef99202a0e3005f9
#
_entry.id   06b9f90c155053a4ef99202a0e3005f9
#
_cell.length_a   1.000
_cell.length_b   1.000
_cell.length_c   1.000
_cell.angle_alpha   90.00
_cell.angle_beta   90.00
_cell.angle_gamma   90.00
#
_symmetry.space_group_name_H-M   'P 1'
#
loop_
_entity.id
_entity.type
_entity.pdbx_description
1 polymer ?
#
loop_
_entity_poly.entity_id
_entity_poly.type
_entity_poly.pdbx_seq_one_letter_code
_entity_poly.pdbx_strand_id
1 'polypeptide(L)'
;MEKSNFVDQIRVFCRSGHGGAGSKHFMRTKYNALAGPDGGDGGRGGHIILRGNKNTWTLLSLRYYKNVLAEDGEAGSGNNSSGRFGKDIYIDVPLGTIARDEVTGLIEGEILEDGQELIWLKGGRGGLGNARFATPTNQAPEHAQPGEEGVEGWKVLELKVLADVGLVGFPNAGKSTLLSVMTAATPKIADYAFTTLTPQLGMVEYRDGKSFCIADLPGIIEGAAEGKGLGHRFLRHIERNVALLFMIPADSPDHRKEFEILRSELEQYNPELLDKRFVIAISKSDLLDEELIVEIRKELPADIPNIFISSATHKGIQALKDLLWSIMNEDDKK
;
A
#
# COMPACT_ATOMS: atom_id res chain seq x y z
N MET A 1 -1.99 24.42 13.77
CA MET A 1 -1.77 22.96 13.63
C MET A 1 -1.97 22.62 12.16
N GLU A 2 -0.91 22.51 11.41
CA GLU A 2 -0.98 22.05 10.02
C GLU A 2 -1.43 20.59 10.04
N LYS A 3 -2.57 20.31 9.41
CA LYS A 3 -3.09 18.95 9.28
C LYS A 3 -2.17 18.22 8.28
N SER A 4 -1.39 17.29 8.78
CA SER A 4 -0.60 16.39 7.96
C SER A 4 -1.44 15.75 6.85
N ASN A 5 -1.00 15.89 5.60
CA ASN A 5 -1.65 15.29 4.43
C ASN A 5 -1.33 13.79 4.26
N PHE A 6 -0.56 13.20 5.15
CA PHE A 6 -0.23 11.78 5.12
C PHE A 6 -0.98 11.04 6.22
N VAL A 7 -1.68 9.97 5.87
CA VAL A 7 -2.42 9.09 6.78
C VAL A 7 -1.96 7.66 6.50
N ASP A 8 -1.29 7.07 7.47
CA ASP A 8 -0.70 5.72 7.45
C ASP A 8 -1.61 4.67 8.10
N GLN A 9 -2.51 5.10 8.98
CA GLN A 9 -3.48 4.24 9.61
C GLN A 9 -4.84 4.91 9.66
N ILE A 10 -5.88 4.16 9.34
CA ILE A 10 -7.26 4.66 9.41
C ILE A 10 -8.20 3.58 9.91
N ARG A 11 -9.14 4.02 10.74
CA ARG A 11 -10.24 3.22 11.23
C ARG A 11 -11.49 3.55 10.43
N VAL A 12 -12.13 2.53 9.87
CA VAL A 12 -13.31 2.65 9.01
C VAL A 12 -14.39 1.66 9.49
N PHE A 13 -15.61 2.12 9.62
CA PHE A 13 -16.73 1.21 9.81
C PHE A 13 -17.16 0.67 8.46
N CYS A 14 -17.18 -0.65 8.34
CA CYS A 14 -17.51 -1.35 7.12
C CYS A 14 -18.74 -2.24 7.35
N ARG A 15 -19.69 -2.23 6.41
CA ARG A 15 -20.80 -3.17 6.36
C ARG A 15 -21.00 -3.62 4.93
N SER A 16 -20.84 -4.92 4.69
CA SER A 16 -21.25 -5.51 3.41
C SER A 16 -22.77 -5.61 3.32
N GLY A 17 -23.32 -5.68 2.11
CA GLY A 17 -24.76 -5.76 1.90
C GLY A 17 -25.35 -7.07 2.42
N HIS A 18 -26.55 -7.01 2.94
CA HIS A 18 -27.35 -8.19 3.26
C HIS A 18 -27.87 -8.82 1.97
N GLY A 19 -28.06 -10.15 1.95
CA GLY A 19 -28.73 -10.84 0.88
C GLY A 19 -30.25 -10.58 0.91
N GLY A 20 -30.85 -10.42 -0.25
CA GLY A 20 -32.29 -10.31 -0.39
C GLY A 20 -33.01 -11.63 -0.04
N ALA A 21 -34.21 -11.56 0.51
CA ALA A 21 -35.01 -12.75 0.78
C ALA A 21 -35.52 -13.41 -0.52
N GLY A 22 -35.60 -14.73 -0.53
CA GLY A 22 -36.32 -15.46 -1.57
C GLY A 22 -37.84 -15.22 -1.49
N SER A 23 -38.51 -15.30 -2.62
CA SER A 23 -39.97 -15.10 -2.73
C SER A 23 -40.75 -16.36 -2.42
N LYS A 24 -41.88 -16.19 -1.75
CA LYS A 24 -42.89 -17.25 -1.51
C LYS A 24 -44.04 -17.17 -2.49
N HIS A 25 -43.87 -16.50 -3.61
CA HIS A 25 -44.93 -16.23 -4.56
C HIS A 25 -45.41 -17.49 -5.22
N PHE A 26 -46.74 -17.55 -5.47
CA PHE A 26 -47.42 -18.60 -6.24
C PHE A 26 -48.04 -17.97 -7.48
N MET A 27 -47.81 -18.57 -8.60
CA MET A 27 -48.41 -18.16 -9.86
C MET A 27 -49.92 -18.31 -9.82
N ARG A 28 -50.62 -17.27 -10.24
CA ARG A 28 -52.07 -17.28 -10.38
C ARG A 28 -52.45 -16.83 -11.78
N THR A 29 -53.17 -17.67 -12.50
CA THR A 29 -53.68 -17.33 -13.82
C THR A 29 -55.20 -17.32 -13.83
N LYS A 30 -55.81 -16.67 -14.82
CA LYS A 30 -57.27 -16.63 -14.98
C LYS A 30 -57.91 -18.02 -15.03
N TYR A 31 -57.17 -19.02 -15.51
CA TYR A 31 -57.66 -20.39 -15.71
C TYR A 31 -57.14 -21.39 -14.68
N ASN A 32 -56.12 -21.05 -13.92
CA ASN A 32 -55.55 -21.90 -12.89
C ASN A 32 -55.10 -21.04 -11.69
N ALA A 33 -55.86 -21.10 -10.60
CA ALA A 33 -55.55 -20.37 -9.38
C ALA A 33 -54.40 -20.99 -8.58
N LEU A 34 -54.04 -22.27 -8.86
CA LEU A 34 -53.00 -23.05 -8.19
C LEU A 34 -51.93 -23.50 -9.21
N ALA A 35 -51.41 -22.57 -10.01
CA ALA A 35 -50.45 -22.85 -11.09
C ALA A 35 -49.03 -23.25 -10.59
N GLY A 36 -48.81 -23.22 -9.28
CA GLY A 36 -47.55 -23.69 -8.65
C GLY A 36 -46.65 -22.55 -8.09
N PRO A 37 -45.59 -22.95 -7.39
CA PRO A 37 -44.61 -21.98 -6.87
C PRO A 37 -43.78 -21.37 -7.99
N ASP A 38 -43.66 -20.06 -8.01
CA ASP A 38 -42.91 -19.30 -8.98
C ASP A 38 -42.10 -18.16 -8.34
N GLY A 39 -41.86 -18.26 -7.04
CA GLY A 39 -41.03 -17.32 -6.31
C GLY A 39 -39.58 -17.44 -6.72
N GLY A 40 -38.98 -16.30 -7.17
CA GLY A 40 -37.59 -16.21 -7.51
C GLY A 40 -36.67 -16.06 -6.30
N ASP A 41 -35.38 -16.22 -6.54
CA ASP A 41 -34.33 -16.10 -5.52
C ASP A 41 -34.05 -14.61 -5.18
N GLY A 42 -33.62 -14.32 -3.95
CA GLY A 42 -33.13 -13.01 -3.58
C GLY A 42 -31.76 -12.70 -4.22
N GLY A 43 -31.47 -11.45 -4.40
CA GLY A 43 -30.17 -10.97 -4.88
C GLY A 43 -29.09 -11.07 -3.81
N ARG A 44 -27.85 -11.24 -4.19
CA ARG A 44 -26.68 -11.16 -3.31
C ARG A 44 -26.48 -9.73 -2.82
N GLY A 45 -26.08 -9.54 -1.56
CA GLY A 45 -25.59 -8.25 -1.07
C GLY A 45 -24.24 -7.87 -1.69
N GLY A 46 -23.97 -6.57 -1.76
CA GLY A 46 -22.71 -6.02 -2.30
C GLY A 46 -21.51 -6.39 -1.43
N HIS A 47 -20.39 -6.64 -2.05
CA HIS A 47 -19.10 -6.83 -1.40
C HIS A 47 -18.41 -5.50 -1.12
N ILE A 48 -17.46 -5.49 -0.17
CA ILE A 48 -16.45 -4.44 -0.03
C ILE A 48 -15.13 -5.02 -0.50
N ILE A 49 -14.53 -4.38 -1.51
CA ILE A 49 -13.35 -4.85 -2.21
C ILE A 49 -12.26 -3.79 -2.06
N LEU A 50 -11.09 -4.18 -1.56
CA LEU A 50 -9.89 -3.35 -1.60
C LEU A 50 -9.22 -3.55 -2.95
N ARG A 51 -8.81 -2.45 -3.59
CA ARG A 51 -8.10 -2.48 -4.86
C ARG A 51 -6.80 -1.69 -4.78
N GLY A 52 -5.69 -2.33 -5.13
CA GLY A 52 -4.37 -1.72 -5.18
C GLY A 52 -4.30 -0.63 -6.26
N ASN A 53 -3.78 0.53 -5.89
CA ASN A 53 -3.59 1.65 -6.83
C ASN A 53 -2.23 2.30 -6.58
N LYS A 54 -1.29 2.10 -7.52
CA LYS A 54 0.06 2.67 -7.45
C LYS A 54 0.11 4.19 -7.48
N ASN A 55 -0.96 4.86 -7.93
CA ASN A 55 -1.03 6.32 -7.95
C ASN A 55 -1.52 6.89 -6.60
N THR A 56 -1.90 6.04 -5.67
CA THR A 56 -2.34 6.42 -4.33
C THR A 56 -1.22 6.08 -3.35
N TRP A 57 -0.73 7.06 -2.58
CA TRP A 57 0.38 6.88 -1.64
C TRP A 57 -0.01 7.06 -0.17
N THR A 58 -1.29 7.34 0.13
CA THR A 58 -1.78 7.61 1.48
C THR A 58 -3.23 7.17 1.61
N LEU A 59 -3.63 6.82 2.81
CA LEU A 59 -5.02 6.52 3.16
C LEU A 59 -5.86 7.79 3.41
N LEU A 60 -5.35 8.97 3.05
CA LEU A 60 -6.00 10.26 3.31
C LEU A 60 -7.40 10.36 2.71
N SER A 61 -7.60 9.81 1.51
CA SER A 61 -8.91 9.79 0.84
C SER A 61 -9.99 9.14 1.71
N LEU A 62 -9.63 8.10 2.47
CA LEU A 62 -10.54 7.37 3.35
C LEU A 62 -10.87 8.13 4.65
N ARG A 63 -10.10 9.17 4.99
CA ARG A 63 -10.38 10.01 6.16
C ARG A 63 -11.77 10.65 6.12
N TYR A 64 -12.26 10.89 4.91
CA TYR A 64 -13.58 11.49 4.67
C TYR A 64 -14.69 10.44 4.54
N TYR A 65 -14.35 9.17 4.35
CA TYR A 65 -15.26 8.03 4.22
C TYR A 65 -15.18 7.14 5.46
N LYS A 66 -15.67 7.63 6.60
CA LYS A 66 -15.63 6.88 7.86
C LYS A 66 -16.53 5.65 7.87
N ASN A 67 -17.57 5.65 7.04
CA ASN A 67 -18.53 4.55 6.91
C ASN A 67 -18.57 4.09 5.46
N VAL A 68 -18.29 2.81 5.24
CA VAL A 68 -18.38 2.13 3.95
C VAL A 68 -19.50 1.12 4.05
N LEU A 69 -20.63 1.40 3.39
CA LEU A 69 -21.84 0.59 3.46
C LEU A 69 -22.20 0.13 2.06
N ALA A 70 -22.03 -1.18 1.78
CA ALA A 70 -22.43 -1.75 0.50
C ALA A 70 -23.96 -1.95 0.42
N GLU A 71 -24.49 -1.96 -0.80
CA GLU A 71 -25.92 -2.11 -1.04
C GLU A 71 -26.40 -3.53 -0.71
N ASP A 72 -27.60 -3.60 -0.12
CA ASP A 72 -28.26 -4.85 0.12
C ASP A 72 -28.80 -5.46 -1.20
N GLY A 73 -28.92 -6.77 -1.27
CA GLY A 73 -29.58 -7.45 -2.37
C GLY A 73 -31.10 -7.27 -2.30
N GLU A 74 -31.74 -7.13 -3.44
CA GLU A 74 -33.19 -7.04 -3.51
C GLU A 74 -33.84 -8.41 -3.28
N ALA A 75 -35.05 -8.40 -2.71
CA ALA A 75 -35.81 -9.63 -2.56
C ALA A 75 -36.26 -10.19 -3.93
N GLY A 76 -36.37 -11.49 -4.03
CA GLY A 76 -36.99 -12.17 -5.17
C GLY A 76 -38.46 -11.82 -5.31
N SER A 77 -39.00 -11.96 -6.51
CA SER A 77 -40.42 -11.71 -6.79
C SER A 77 -41.07 -12.89 -7.52
N GLY A 78 -42.32 -12.73 -7.94
CA GLY A 78 -43.03 -13.75 -8.72
C GLY A 78 -42.45 -13.93 -10.14
N ASN A 79 -42.99 -14.89 -10.89
CA ASN A 79 -42.52 -15.26 -12.23
C ASN A 79 -41.05 -15.67 -12.29
N ASN A 80 -40.55 -16.33 -11.26
CA ASN A 80 -39.16 -16.74 -11.11
C ASN A 80 -38.16 -15.57 -11.23
N SER A 81 -38.62 -14.34 -10.96
CA SER A 81 -37.75 -13.17 -11.05
C SER A 81 -36.85 -13.06 -9.84
N SER A 82 -35.54 -13.22 -10.06
CA SER A 82 -34.54 -13.03 -9.02
C SER A 82 -34.36 -11.54 -8.66
N GLY A 83 -34.12 -11.27 -7.40
CA GLY A 83 -33.78 -9.94 -6.92
C GLY A 83 -32.45 -9.45 -7.50
N ARG A 84 -32.33 -8.14 -7.68
CA ARG A 84 -31.10 -7.51 -8.17
C ARG A 84 -29.98 -7.65 -7.12
N PHE A 85 -28.76 -7.88 -7.57
CA PHE A 85 -27.59 -7.91 -6.70
C PHE A 85 -27.27 -6.49 -6.21
N GLY A 86 -26.92 -6.37 -4.92
CA GLY A 86 -26.37 -5.14 -4.37
C GLY A 86 -25.04 -4.81 -5.04
N LYS A 87 -24.78 -3.53 -5.23
CA LYS A 87 -23.55 -3.05 -5.85
C LYS A 87 -22.36 -3.25 -4.92
N ASP A 88 -21.27 -3.76 -5.48
CA ASP A 88 -19.99 -3.87 -4.80
C ASP A 88 -19.35 -2.48 -4.67
N ILE A 89 -18.64 -2.27 -3.55
CA ILE A 89 -17.87 -1.04 -3.29
C ILE A 89 -16.39 -1.36 -3.44
N TYR A 90 -15.72 -0.58 -4.27
CA TYR A 90 -14.26 -0.63 -4.44
C TYR A 90 -13.63 0.50 -3.63
N ILE A 91 -12.65 0.14 -2.81
CA ILE A 91 -11.83 1.08 -2.05
C ILE A 91 -10.43 1.03 -2.62
N ASP A 92 -10.02 2.09 -3.31
CA ASP A 92 -8.65 2.21 -3.80
C ASP A 92 -7.71 2.51 -2.63
N VAL A 93 -6.70 1.67 -2.47
CA VAL A 93 -5.71 1.76 -1.40
C VAL A 93 -4.29 1.73 -1.97
N PRO A 94 -3.32 2.37 -1.30
CA PRO A 94 -1.91 2.29 -1.68
C PRO A 94 -1.40 0.84 -1.63
N LEU A 95 -0.35 0.55 -2.40
CA LEU A 95 0.37 -0.70 -2.29
C LEU A 95 1.03 -0.82 -0.91
N GLY A 96 1.06 -2.03 -0.34
CA GLY A 96 1.52 -2.27 1.02
C GLY A 96 0.47 -1.99 2.10
N THR A 97 -0.79 -1.79 1.72
CA THR A 97 -1.89 -1.65 2.68
C THR A 97 -2.26 -3.00 3.28
N ILE A 98 -2.30 -3.06 4.61
CA ILE A 98 -2.79 -4.21 5.38
C ILE A 98 -4.17 -3.89 5.93
N ALA A 99 -5.07 -4.83 5.72
CA ALA A 99 -6.40 -4.80 6.32
C ALA A 99 -6.45 -5.69 7.58
N ARG A 100 -6.92 -5.13 8.69
CA ARG A 100 -7.07 -5.83 9.97
C ARG A 100 -8.47 -5.67 10.52
N ASP A 101 -8.91 -6.69 11.22
CA ASP A 101 -10.05 -6.57 12.12
C ASP A 101 -9.64 -5.81 13.39
N GLU A 102 -10.42 -4.80 13.79
CA GLU A 102 -10.08 -3.98 14.95
C GLU A 102 -10.15 -4.76 16.27
N VAL A 103 -11.12 -5.65 16.40
CA VAL A 103 -11.41 -6.36 17.66
C VAL A 103 -10.41 -7.49 17.88
N THR A 104 -10.14 -8.27 16.84
CA THR A 104 -9.28 -9.46 16.93
C THR A 104 -7.81 -9.13 16.62
N GLY A 105 -7.54 -8.01 15.94
CA GLY A 105 -6.21 -7.64 15.44
C GLY A 105 -5.69 -8.54 14.32
N LEU A 106 -6.50 -9.51 13.86
CA LEU A 106 -6.11 -10.44 12.80
C LEU A 106 -5.96 -9.73 11.45
N ILE A 107 -4.92 -10.10 10.70
CA ILE A 107 -4.74 -9.65 9.33
C ILE A 107 -5.74 -10.39 8.45
N GLU A 108 -6.63 -9.64 7.80
CA GLU A 108 -7.64 -10.16 6.87
C GLU A 108 -7.13 -10.16 5.42
N GLY A 109 -6.09 -9.39 5.13
CA GLY A 109 -5.44 -9.39 3.85
C GLY A 109 -4.42 -8.27 3.68
N GLU A 110 -3.66 -8.33 2.58
CA GLU A 110 -2.63 -7.36 2.21
C GLU A 110 -2.72 -7.09 0.70
N ILE A 111 -2.54 -5.83 0.32
CA ILE A 111 -2.52 -5.38 -1.08
C ILE A 111 -1.08 -5.03 -1.44
N LEU A 112 -0.48 -5.78 -2.37
CA LEU A 112 0.93 -5.66 -2.76
C LEU A 112 1.12 -5.19 -4.20
N GLU A 113 0.16 -5.48 -5.10
CA GLU A 113 0.29 -5.25 -6.52
C GLU A 113 -0.74 -4.24 -7.03
N ASP A 114 -0.37 -3.50 -8.09
CA ASP A 114 -1.29 -2.58 -8.76
C ASP A 114 -2.43 -3.35 -9.42
N GLY A 115 -3.66 -2.89 -9.20
CA GLY A 115 -4.86 -3.57 -9.69
C GLY A 115 -5.23 -4.85 -8.93
N GLN A 116 -4.47 -5.29 -7.93
CA GLN A 116 -4.84 -6.42 -7.08
C GLN A 116 -6.18 -6.12 -6.39
N GLU A 117 -7.13 -7.06 -6.48
CA GLU A 117 -8.43 -6.97 -5.81
C GLU A 117 -8.52 -8.00 -4.70
N LEU A 118 -8.92 -7.55 -3.51
CA LEU A 118 -9.18 -8.37 -2.34
C LEU A 118 -10.62 -8.16 -1.88
N ILE A 119 -11.43 -9.21 -1.90
CA ILE A 119 -12.77 -9.17 -1.29
C ILE A 119 -12.58 -9.13 0.23
N TRP A 120 -12.67 -7.94 0.80
CA TRP A 120 -12.45 -7.72 2.23
C TRP A 120 -13.64 -8.19 3.06
N LEU A 121 -14.84 -7.69 2.72
CA LEU A 121 -16.07 -8.16 3.35
C LEU A 121 -17.01 -8.73 2.29
N LYS A 122 -17.41 -9.99 2.47
CA LYS A 122 -18.37 -10.65 1.57
C LYS A 122 -19.78 -10.23 1.90
N GLY A 123 -20.57 -9.86 0.89
CA GLY A 123 -22.00 -9.67 1.02
C GLY A 123 -22.72 -10.98 1.27
N GLY A 124 -23.84 -10.90 1.99
CA GLY A 124 -24.71 -12.04 2.27
C GLY A 124 -25.27 -12.65 0.99
N ARG A 125 -25.48 -13.95 1.01
CA ARG A 125 -26.12 -14.66 -0.11
C ARG A 125 -27.61 -14.35 -0.15
N GLY A 126 -28.17 -14.24 -1.34
CA GLY A 126 -29.62 -14.20 -1.52
C GLY A 126 -30.29 -15.51 -1.10
N GLY A 127 -31.44 -15.38 -0.47
CA GLY A 127 -32.26 -16.53 -0.09
C GLY A 127 -32.90 -17.20 -1.31
N LEU A 128 -33.07 -18.49 -1.25
CA LEU A 128 -33.76 -19.26 -2.32
C LEU A 128 -35.26 -19.06 -2.28
N GLY A 129 -35.88 -18.85 -3.44
CA GLY A 129 -37.31 -18.77 -3.61
C GLY A 129 -38.00 -20.14 -3.48
N ASN A 130 -39.32 -20.12 -3.26
CA ASN A 130 -40.07 -21.36 -3.09
C ASN A 130 -40.02 -22.28 -4.31
N ALA A 131 -39.87 -21.76 -5.52
CA ALA A 131 -39.71 -22.56 -6.73
C ALA A 131 -38.54 -23.57 -6.65
N ARG A 132 -37.48 -23.25 -5.92
CA ARG A 132 -36.31 -24.13 -5.73
C ARG A 132 -36.56 -25.32 -4.82
N PHE A 133 -37.61 -25.24 -3.99
CA PHE A 133 -37.96 -26.29 -3.03
C PHE A 133 -39.08 -27.22 -3.54
N ALA A 134 -39.57 -26.99 -4.78
CA ALA A 134 -40.53 -27.86 -5.39
C ALA A 134 -39.90 -29.22 -5.72
N THR A 135 -40.54 -30.29 -5.19
CA THR A 135 -40.12 -31.67 -5.42
C THR A 135 -41.35 -32.51 -5.83
N PRO A 136 -41.16 -33.71 -6.40
CA PRO A 136 -42.29 -34.58 -6.72
C PRO A 136 -43.25 -34.88 -5.55
N THR A 137 -42.73 -34.90 -4.33
CA THR A 137 -43.47 -35.14 -3.09
C THR A 137 -44.01 -33.88 -2.43
N ASN A 138 -43.40 -32.70 -2.72
CA ASN A 138 -43.84 -31.38 -2.26
C ASN A 138 -43.91 -30.43 -3.44
N GLN A 139 -45.03 -30.42 -4.15
CA GLN A 139 -45.21 -29.62 -5.38
C GLN A 139 -45.55 -28.14 -5.10
N ALA A 140 -45.92 -27.79 -3.88
CA ALA A 140 -46.38 -26.46 -3.50
C ALA A 140 -45.71 -25.99 -2.18
N PRO A 141 -44.37 -25.82 -2.15
CA PRO A 141 -43.66 -25.34 -0.96
C PRO A 141 -44.03 -23.89 -0.65
N GLU A 142 -44.50 -23.66 0.56
CA GLU A 142 -44.92 -22.33 1.08
C GLU A 142 -43.78 -21.56 1.76
N HIS A 143 -42.57 -22.10 1.77
CA HIS A 143 -41.43 -21.51 2.39
C HIS A 143 -40.39 -21.02 1.36
N ALA A 144 -39.69 -19.97 1.69
CA ALA A 144 -38.49 -19.49 1.01
C ALA A 144 -37.42 -19.17 2.05
N GLN A 145 -36.19 -19.14 1.65
CA GLN A 145 -35.10 -18.81 2.56
C GLN A 145 -35.00 -17.28 2.74
N PRO A 146 -34.70 -16.77 3.95
CA PRO A 146 -34.25 -15.41 4.14
C PRO A 146 -32.89 -15.26 3.48
N GLY A 147 -32.52 -14.01 3.11
CA GLY A 147 -31.16 -13.72 2.74
C GLY A 147 -30.21 -13.85 3.94
N GLU A 148 -28.96 -14.14 3.67
CA GLU A 148 -27.91 -14.13 4.70
C GLU A 148 -27.57 -12.69 5.10
N GLU A 149 -27.24 -12.50 6.36
CA GLU A 149 -26.75 -11.19 6.83
C GLU A 149 -25.37 -10.89 6.25
N GLY A 150 -25.10 -9.62 5.95
CA GLY A 150 -23.77 -9.14 5.62
C GLY A 150 -22.90 -9.08 6.86
N VAL A 151 -21.59 -8.98 6.63
CA VAL A 151 -20.60 -8.81 7.69
C VAL A 151 -20.43 -7.32 7.98
N GLU A 152 -20.44 -6.94 9.27
CA GLU A 152 -20.21 -5.56 9.68
C GLU A 152 -19.20 -5.48 10.83
N GLY A 153 -18.51 -4.36 10.92
CA GLY A 153 -17.58 -4.09 12.01
C GLY A 153 -16.61 -2.95 11.73
N TRP A 154 -15.92 -2.59 12.78
CA TRP A 154 -14.81 -1.65 12.66
C TRP A 154 -13.58 -2.38 12.16
N LYS A 155 -12.98 -1.78 11.15
CA LYS A 155 -11.80 -2.32 10.49
C LYS A 155 -10.69 -1.26 10.49
N VAL A 156 -9.46 -1.73 10.47
CA VAL A 156 -8.27 -0.88 10.43
C VAL A 156 -7.51 -1.17 9.14
N LEU A 157 -7.28 -0.12 8.36
CA LEU A 157 -6.33 -0.15 7.26
C LEU A 157 -5.04 0.49 7.74
N GLU A 158 -3.95 -0.22 7.62
CA GLU A 158 -2.60 0.19 7.98
C GLU A 158 -1.73 0.14 6.76
N LEU A 159 -1.14 1.28 6.41
CA LEU A 159 -0.15 1.34 5.35
C LEU A 159 1.21 1.00 5.94
N LYS A 160 1.75 -0.15 5.59
CA LYS A 160 3.18 -0.40 5.77
C LYS A 160 3.89 0.43 4.72
N VAL A 161 4.31 1.62 5.10
CA VAL A 161 5.02 2.51 4.19
C VAL A 161 6.27 1.80 3.71
N LEU A 162 6.26 1.50 2.43
CA LEU A 162 7.43 1.07 1.70
C LEU A 162 8.03 2.34 1.14
N ALA A 163 9.26 2.65 1.52
CA ALA A 163 9.99 3.66 0.79
C ALA A 163 10.44 3.04 -0.53
N ASP A 164 10.28 3.77 -1.61
CA ASP A 164 10.79 3.36 -2.92
C ASP A 164 12.32 3.43 -2.93
N VAL A 165 12.89 4.42 -2.20
CA VAL A 165 14.33 4.64 -2.08
C VAL A 165 14.74 4.73 -0.61
N GLY A 166 15.71 3.93 -0.21
CA GLY A 166 16.37 4.03 1.10
C GLY A 166 17.63 4.88 1.06
N LEU A 167 17.76 5.86 1.98
CA LEU A 167 19.00 6.63 2.14
C LEU A 167 19.96 5.90 3.08
N VAL A 168 21.18 5.67 2.62
CA VAL A 168 22.25 5.02 3.36
C VAL A 168 23.46 5.96 3.40
N GLY A 169 24.06 6.15 4.54
CA GLY A 169 25.25 7.01 4.65
C GLY A 169 25.62 7.29 6.11
N PHE A 170 26.86 7.67 6.34
CA PHE A 170 27.37 8.00 7.67
C PHE A 170 26.62 9.19 8.31
N PRO A 171 26.71 9.35 9.64
CA PRO A 171 26.27 10.57 10.30
C PRO A 171 26.88 11.81 9.60
N ASN A 172 26.10 12.87 9.49
CA ASN A 172 26.50 14.11 8.83
C ASN A 172 26.80 14.04 7.30
N ALA A 173 26.50 12.92 6.63
CA ALA A 173 26.55 12.83 5.16
C ALA A 173 25.50 13.70 4.46
N GLY A 174 24.60 14.35 5.21
CA GLY A 174 23.59 15.25 4.67
C GLY A 174 22.26 14.60 4.31
N LYS A 175 21.98 13.37 4.80
CA LYS A 175 20.73 12.62 4.51
C LYS A 175 19.47 13.39 4.85
N SER A 176 19.34 13.86 6.09
CA SER A 176 18.15 14.61 6.53
C SER A 176 18.00 15.96 5.83
N THR A 177 19.13 16.61 5.47
CA THR A 177 19.12 17.85 4.68
C THR A 177 18.63 17.57 3.25
N LEU A 178 19.13 16.50 2.62
CA LEU A 178 18.67 16.08 1.30
C LEU A 178 17.16 15.77 1.33
N LEU A 179 16.72 15.02 2.33
CA LEU A 179 15.32 14.68 2.50
C LEU A 179 14.44 15.93 2.58
N SER A 180 14.85 16.92 3.39
CA SER A 180 14.12 18.21 3.51
C SER A 180 14.03 18.99 2.21
N VAL A 181 15.08 18.95 1.38
CA VAL A 181 15.15 19.69 0.11
C VAL A 181 14.37 18.99 -1.00
N MET A 182 14.35 17.66 -0.99
CA MET A 182 13.66 16.88 -2.04
C MET A 182 12.15 16.79 -1.82
N THR A 183 11.70 16.90 -0.58
CA THR A 183 10.29 16.67 -0.23
C THR A 183 9.46 17.95 -0.31
N ALA A 184 8.23 17.82 -0.81
CA ALA A 184 7.28 18.93 -0.91
C ALA A 184 6.67 19.34 0.44
N ALA A 185 6.75 18.47 1.45
CA ALA A 185 6.26 18.70 2.81
C ALA A 185 7.36 18.34 3.80
N THR A 186 7.28 18.91 5.02
CA THR A 186 8.19 18.56 6.11
C THR A 186 8.28 17.05 6.28
N PRO A 187 9.49 16.44 6.23
CA PRO A 187 9.66 15.02 6.45
C PRO A 187 9.00 14.59 7.76
N LYS A 188 8.29 13.49 7.73
CA LYS A 188 7.62 12.97 8.92
C LYS A 188 8.48 11.95 9.61
N ILE A 189 8.56 12.11 10.90
CA ILE A 189 9.01 11.07 11.80
C ILE A 189 7.86 10.05 11.86
N ALA A 190 8.09 8.85 11.36
CA ALA A 190 7.12 7.77 11.44
C ALA A 190 7.37 7.00 12.74
N ASP A 191 6.44 7.13 13.68
CA ASP A 191 6.52 6.48 14.99
C ASP A 191 5.91 5.08 14.88
N TYR A 192 6.74 4.12 14.47
CA TYR A 192 6.33 2.73 14.41
C TYR A 192 6.59 2.05 15.75
N ALA A 193 5.54 1.48 16.35
CA ALA A 193 5.58 0.80 17.65
C ALA A 193 6.61 -0.37 17.74
N PHE A 194 7.27 -0.69 16.63
CA PHE A 194 8.24 -1.78 16.52
C PHE A 194 9.65 -1.32 16.11
N THR A 195 9.89 -0.02 15.97
CA THR A 195 11.22 0.53 15.65
C THR A 195 11.82 1.20 16.88
N THR A 196 13.05 0.82 17.22
CA THR A 196 13.84 1.53 18.24
C THR A 196 14.42 2.84 17.71
N LEU A 197 14.47 3.00 16.37
CA LEU A 197 14.89 4.19 15.65
C LEU A 197 13.77 4.55 14.68
N THR A 198 13.31 5.79 14.73
CA THR A 198 12.20 6.28 13.93
C THR A 198 12.69 6.75 12.57
N PRO A 199 12.34 6.07 11.45
CA PRO A 199 12.72 6.51 10.13
C PRO A 199 12.04 7.84 9.77
N GLN A 200 12.75 8.69 9.08
CA GLN A 200 12.18 9.89 8.48
C GLN A 200 11.76 9.58 7.05
N LEU A 201 10.49 9.79 6.76
CA LEU A 201 9.90 9.56 5.44
C LEU A 201 9.64 10.88 4.75
N GLY A 202 9.90 10.92 3.45
CA GLY A 202 9.62 12.09 2.64
C GLY A 202 9.03 11.72 1.28
N MET A 203 7.94 12.39 0.92
CA MET A 203 7.36 12.28 -0.41
C MET A 203 8.03 13.26 -1.35
N VAL A 204 8.61 12.75 -2.41
CA VAL A 204 9.25 13.51 -3.46
C VAL A 204 8.29 13.66 -4.63
N GLU A 205 7.91 14.89 -4.93
CA GLU A 205 7.16 15.18 -6.14
C GLU A 205 8.06 15.12 -7.36
N TYR A 206 7.57 14.44 -8.38
CA TYR A 206 8.23 14.32 -9.67
C TYR A 206 7.30 14.85 -10.78
N ARG A 207 7.77 14.86 -12.03
CA ARG A 207 7.06 15.43 -13.19
C ARG A 207 5.69 14.77 -13.38
N ASP A 208 4.74 15.51 -13.96
CA ASP A 208 3.40 15.03 -14.34
C ASP A 208 2.56 14.49 -13.16
N GLY A 209 2.72 15.08 -11.96
CA GLY A 209 1.98 14.69 -10.76
C GLY A 209 2.37 13.33 -10.19
N LYS A 210 3.48 12.75 -10.66
CA LYS A 210 4.07 11.54 -10.12
C LYS A 210 4.83 11.85 -8.85
N SER A 211 5.02 10.84 -8.01
CA SER A 211 5.75 10.97 -6.75
C SER A 211 6.34 9.63 -6.33
N PHE A 212 7.33 9.67 -5.47
CA PHE A 212 7.92 8.50 -4.85
C PHE A 212 8.34 8.81 -3.41
N CYS A 213 8.46 7.78 -2.60
CA CYS A 213 8.80 7.92 -1.19
C CYS A 213 10.29 7.62 -0.95
N ILE A 214 10.96 8.50 -0.21
CA ILE A 214 12.33 8.29 0.27
C ILE A 214 12.28 8.11 1.80
N ALA A 215 13.02 7.12 2.31
CA ALA A 215 13.24 6.92 3.74
C ALA A 215 14.68 7.18 4.12
N ASP A 216 14.92 7.99 5.15
CA ASP A 216 16.19 7.98 5.88
C ASP A 216 16.21 6.76 6.78
N LEU A 217 17.20 5.91 6.63
CA LEU A 217 17.39 4.67 7.38
C LEU A 217 18.41 4.89 8.51
N PRO A 218 18.01 5.53 9.63
CA PRO A 218 18.92 5.79 10.74
C PRO A 218 19.30 4.47 11.41
N GLY A 219 20.55 4.36 11.83
CA GLY A 219 21.01 3.24 12.68
C GLY A 219 21.39 1.96 11.96
N ILE A 220 21.38 1.90 10.63
CA ILE A 220 22.06 0.80 9.92
C ILE A 220 23.54 0.82 10.29
N ILE A 221 24.11 2.01 10.44
CA ILE A 221 25.55 2.23 10.69
C ILE A 221 25.89 2.34 12.17
N GLU A 222 25.00 2.87 13.01
CA GLU A 222 25.29 3.14 14.43
C GLU A 222 25.03 1.99 15.41
N GLY A 223 24.37 0.92 14.98
CA GLY A 223 23.88 -0.14 15.88
C GLY A 223 24.32 -1.56 15.56
N ALA A 224 24.88 -1.82 14.38
CA ALA A 224 25.28 -3.17 13.97
C ALA A 224 26.42 -3.75 14.85
N ALA A 225 27.33 -2.91 15.32
CA ALA A 225 28.47 -3.31 16.16
C ALA A 225 28.09 -3.57 17.64
N GLU A 226 26.96 -3.06 18.11
CA GLU A 226 26.59 -3.16 19.54
C GLU A 226 25.57 -4.27 19.86
N GLY A 227 25.15 -5.09 18.90
CA GLY A 227 24.23 -6.23 19.13
C GLY A 227 22.83 -5.84 19.61
N LYS A 228 22.48 -4.55 19.63
CA LYS A 228 21.13 -4.07 19.88
C LYS A 228 20.35 -4.15 18.58
N GLY A 229 19.95 -5.39 18.22
CA GLY A 229 19.23 -5.67 16.98
C GLY A 229 18.05 -4.75 16.76
N LEU A 230 18.11 -3.94 15.72
CA LEU A 230 16.94 -3.36 15.10
C LEU A 230 15.99 -4.53 14.79
N GLY A 231 14.80 -4.52 15.38
CA GLY A 231 13.91 -5.68 15.34
C GLY A 231 13.67 -6.19 13.91
N HIS A 232 13.65 -7.50 13.73
CA HIS A 232 13.39 -8.22 12.45
C HIS A 232 12.18 -7.69 11.66
N ARG A 233 11.33 -6.86 12.25
CA ARG A 233 10.18 -6.23 11.61
C ARG A 233 10.53 -4.97 10.82
N PHE A 234 11.55 -4.20 11.28
CA PHE A 234 12.04 -3.02 10.55
C PHE A 234 12.79 -3.44 9.27
N LEU A 235 13.48 -4.58 9.32
CA LEU A 235 14.19 -5.19 8.18
C LEU A 235 13.29 -5.46 6.99
N ARG A 236 12.10 -6.03 7.23
CA ARG A 236 11.11 -6.31 6.19
C ARG A 236 10.61 -5.07 5.46
N HIS A 237 10.77 -3.88 6.03
CA HIS A 237 10.40 -2.63 5.38
C HIS A 237 11.49 -2.13 4.42
N ILE A 238 12.76 -2.39 4.76
CA ILE A 238 13.90 -2.06 3.88
C ILE A 238 13.99 -3.05 2.72
N GLU A 239 13.66 -4.31 2.94
CA GLU A 239 13.62 -5.37 1.91
C GLU A 239 12.73 -5.01 0.72
N ARG A 240 11.77 -4.10 0.90
CA ARG A 240 10.83 -3.68 -0.13
C ARG A 240 11.22 -2.41 -0.88
N ASN A 241 12.32 -1.74 -0.50
CA ASN A 241 12.85 -0.62 -1.28
C ASN A 241 13.30 -1.12 -2.66
N VAL A 242 12.99 -0.34 -3.69
CA VAL A 242 13.40 -0.65 -5.07
C VAL A 242 14.87 -0.30 -5.28
N ALA A 243 15.34 0.78 -4.65
CA ALA A 243 16.71 1.26 -4.77
C ALA A 243 17.27 1.76 -3.44
N LEU A 244 18.60 1.75 -3.32
CA LEU A 244 19.35 2.32 -2.21
C LEU A 244 20.24 3.46 -2.70
N LEU A 245 20.12 4.62 -2.06
CA LEU A 245 20.93 5.80 -2.34
C LEU A 245 22.01 5.95 -1.28
N PHE A 246 23.26 5.67 -1.65
CA PHE A 246 24.42 5.84 -0.81
C PHE A 246 24.86 7.30 -0.85
N MET A 247 24.89 7.95 0.31
CA MET A 247 25.30 9.33 0.45
C MET A 247 26.69 9.39 1.06
N ILE A 248 27.65 9.89 0.29
CA ILE A 248 29.04 10.08 0.69
C ILE A 248 29.35 11.59 0.62
N PRO A 249 29.84 12.20 1.69
CA PRO A 249 30.15 13.62 1.66
C PRO A 249 31.42 13.91 0.84
N ALA A 250 31.43 15.04 0.16
CA ALA A 250 32.56 15.47 -0.67
C ALA A 250 33.88 15.68 0.10
N ASP A 251 33.77 15.95 1.40
CA ASP A 251 34.88 16.11 2.33
C ASP A 251 35.41 14.78 2.91
N SER A 252 34.98 13.66 2.38
CA SER A 252 35.51 12.34 2.72
C SER A 252 36.94 12.16 2.23
N PRO A 253 37.83 11.57 3.06
CA PRO A 253 39.22 11.30 2.64
C PRO A 253 39.36 10.17 1.61
N ASP A 254 38.39 9.27 1.52
CA ASP A 254 38.39 8.09 0.62
C ASP A 254 36.93 7.64 0.33
N HIS A 255 36.39 8.13 -0.78
CA HIS A 255 35.00 7.90 -1.18
C HIS A 255 34.71 6.43 -1.48
N ARG A 256 35.68 5.73 -2.08
CA ARG A 256 35.53 4.30 -2.40
C ARG A 256 35.47 3.47 -1.13
N LYS A 257 36.36 3.72 -0.19
CA LYS A 257 36.41 2.99 1.08
C LYS A 257 35.16 3.24 1.91
N GLU A 258 34.64 4.46 1.94
CA GLU A 258 33.35 4.74 2.59
C GLU A 258 32.21 3.93 1.98
N PHE A 259 32.12 3.89 0.65
CA PHE A 259 31.13 3.08 -0.04
C PHE A 259 31.26 1.59 0.33
N GLU A 260 32.49 1.04 0.32
CA GLU A 260 32.74 -0.37 0.64
C GLU A 260 32.37 -0.70 2.10
N ILE A 261 32.64 0.20 3.03
CA ILE A 261 32.21 0.05 4.44
C ILE A 261 30.69 0.02 4.53
N LEU A 262 29.99 0.99 3.95
CA LEU A 262 28.54 1.06 3.95
C LEU A 262 27.91 -0.18 3.32
N ARG A 263 28.48 -0.67 2.23
CA ARG A 263 28.03 -1.90 1.56
C ARG A 263 28.25 -3.14 2.43
N SER A 264 29.40 -3.24 3.08
CA SER A 264 29.69 -4.36 3.98
C SER A 264 28.78 -4.37 5.20
N GLU A 265 28.42 -3.22 5.75
CA GLU A 265 27.46 -3.12 6.85
C GLU A 265 26.05 -3.54 6.43
N LEU A 266 25.62 -3.17 5.23
CA LEU A 266 24.36 -3.64 4.67
C LEU A 266 24.35 -5.16 4.47
N GLU A 267 25.45 -5.73 3.99
CA GLU A 267 25.62 -7.19 3.81
C GLU A 267 25.51 -7.93 5.15
N GLN A 268 26.19 -7.43 6.18
CA GLN A 268 26.11 -8.01 7.53
C GLN A 268 24.72 -7.89 8.14
N TYR A 269 23.99 -6.85 7.76
CA TYR A 269 22.66 -6.59 8.24
C TYR A 269 21.61 -7.48 7.55
N ASN A 270 21.55 -7.48 6.22
CA ASN A 270 20.76 -8.39 5.39
C ASN A 270 21.37 -8.53 3.99
N PRO A 271 21.91 -9.70 3.64
CA PRO A 271 22.50 -9.96 2.32
C PRO A 271 21.55 -9.68 1.14
N GLU A 272 20.23 -9.82 1.32
CA GLU A 272 19.21 -9.56 0.28
C GLU A 272 19.18 -8.09 -0.16
N LEU A 273 19.71 -7.18 0.66
CA LEU A 273 19.82 -5.77 0.30
C LEU A 273 20.87 -5.51 -0.79
N LEU A 274 21.82 -6.43 -0.98
CA LEU A 274 22.81 -6.33 -2.03
C LEU A 274 22.24 -6.60 -3.42
N ASP A 275 21.09 -7.25 -3.52
CA ASP A 275 20.37 -7.49 -4.78
C ASP A 275 19.60 -6.25 -5.26
N LYS A 276 19.58 -5.19 -4.46
CA LYS A 276 18.93 -3.92 -4.81
C LYS A 276 19.78 -3.10 -5.78
N ARG A 277 19.12 -2.18 -6.45
CA ARG A 277 19.80 -1.21 -7.31
C ARG A 277 20.46 -0.13 -6.46
N PHE A 278 21.71 0.17 -6.74
CA PHE A 278 22.49 1.16 -6.01
C PHE A 278 22.67 2.43 -6.81
N VAL A 279 22.64 3.55 -6.11
CA VAL A 279 23.04 4.87 -6.62
C VAL A 279 23.99 5.50 -5.60
N ILE A 280 25.07 6.13 -6.06
CA ILE A 280 25.99 6.87 -5.22
C ILE A 280 25.77 8.36 -5.43
N ALA A 281 25.46 9.09 -4.35
CA ALA A 281 25.38 10.54 -4.36
C ALA A 281 26.52 11.14 -3.55
N ILE A 282 27.38 11.90 -4.21
CA ILE A 282 28.40 12.72 -3.54
C ILE A 282 27.73 14.02 -3.10
N SER A 283 27.50 14.14 -1.80
CA SER A 283 26.87 15.32 -1.19
C SER A 283 27.87 16.46 -0.96
N LYS A 284 27.38 17.66 -0.64
CA LYS A 284 28.19 18.88 -0.44
C LYS A 284 29.08 19.19 -1.64
N SER A 285 28.63 18.93 -2.87
CA SER A 285 29.43 19.15 -4.09
C SER A 285 29.73 20.61 -4.38
N ASP A 286 29.16 21.53 -3.63
CA ASP A 286 29.52 22.96 -3.62
C ASP A 286 30.93 23.24 -3.08
N LEU A 287 31.54 22.30 -2.38
CA LEU A 287 32.92 22.36 -1.89
C LEU A 287 33.95 21.90 -2.93
N LEU A 288 33.50 21.32 -4.05
CA LEU A 288 34.36 20.72 -5.08
C LEU A 288 34.49 21.65 -6.29
N ASP A 289 35.70 21.68 -6.85
CA ASP A 289 35.93 22.19 -8.19
C ASP A 289 35.77 21.08 -9.26
N GLU A 290 35.86 21.45 -10.53
CA GLU A 290 35.66 20.52 -11.63
C GLU A 290 36.75 19.43 -11.70
N GLU A 291 37.98 19.74 -11.29
CA GLU A 291 39.10 18.81 -11.31
C GLU A 291 38.90 17.70 -10.26
N LEU A 292 38.52 18.08 -9.04
CA LEU A 292 38.19 17.15 -7.95
C LEU A 292 36.98 16.27 -8.29
N ILE A 293 35.96 16.82 -8.95
CA ILE A 293 34.81 16.03 -9.40
C ILE A 293 35.24 14.89 -10.34
N VAL A 294 36.16 15.19 -11.27
CA VAL A 294 36.68 14.18 -12.20
C VAL A 294 37.53 13.14 -11.48
N GLU A 295 38.31 13.54 -10.48
CA GLU A 295 39.13 12.63 -9.67
C GLU A 295 38.28 11.69 -8.83
N ILE A 296 37.34 12.22 -8.04
CA ILE A 296 36.41 11.43 -7.23
C ILE A 296 35.62 10.44 -8.10
N ARG A 297 35.18 10.88 -9.30
CA ARG A 297 34.46 9.99 -10.21
C ARG A 297 35.26 8.77 -10.67
N LYS A 298 36.58 8.89 -10.74
CA LYS A 298 37.50 7.77 -11.10
C LYS A 298 37.68 6.78 -9.95
N GLU A 299 37.54 7.26 -8.70
CA GLU A 299 37.62 6.41 -7.51
C GLU A 299 36.38 5.54 -7.31
N LEU A 300 35.21 6.03 -7.75
CA LEU A 300 33.93 5.33 -7.58
C LEU A 300 33.81 4.10 -8.49
N PRO A 301 33.03 3.07 -8.07
CA PRO A 301 32.75 1.92 -8.92
C PRO A 301 32.09 2.33 -10.24
N ALA A 302 32.63 1.87 -11.37
CA ALA A 302 32.16 2.25 -12.70
C ALA A 302 30.79 1.62 -13.08
N ASP A 303 30.42 0.54 -12.43
CA ASP A 303 29.17 -0.22 -12.60
C ASP A 303 27.97 0.39 -11.85
N ILE A 304 28.21 1.34 -10.94
CA ILE A 304 27.18 1.96 -10.14
C ILE A 304 26.97 3.41 -10.60
N PRO A 305 25.73 3.81 -10.93
CA PRO A 305 25.40 5.19 -11.26
C PRO A 305 25.80 6.15 -10.13
N ASN A 306 26.47 7.23 -10.47
CA ASN A 306 26.90 8.23 -9.51
C ASN A 306 26.49 9.65 -9.91
N ILE A 307 26.21 10.48 -8.90
CA ILE A 307 25.79 11.87 -9.09
C ILE A 307 26.38 12.77 -8.01
N PHE A 308 26.71 14.03 -8.38
CA PHE A 308 27.18 15.05 -7.46
C PHE A 308 26.05 16.02 -7.14
N ILE A 309 25.76 16.21 -5.85
CA ILE A 309 24.65 17.03 -5.38
C ILE A 309 25.07 18.00 -4.29
N SER A 310 24.40 19.14 -4.25
CA SER A 310 24.47 20.06 -3.13
C SER A 310 23.04 20.41 -2.69
N SER A 311 22.70 20.00 -1.48
CA SER A 311 21.42 20.37 -0.86
C SER A 311 21.36 21.86 -0.53
N ALA A 312 22.49 22.49 -0.25
CA ALA A 312 22.58 23.93 0.08
C ALA A 312 22.32 24.81 -1.13
N THR A 313 22.87 24.45 -2.30
CA THR A 313 22.75 25.23 -3.55
C THR A 313 21.67 24.66 -4.49
N HIS A 314 21.02 23.59 -4.14
CA HIS A 314 20.09 22.82 -4.98
C HIS A 314 20.70 22.27 -6.28
N LYS A 315 22.04 22.30 -6.42
CA LYS A 315 22.74 21.77 -7.59
C LYS A 315 22.58 20.25 -7.65
N GLY A 316 22.23 19.71 -8.82
CA GLY A 316 22.11 18.27 -9.06
C GLY A 316 20.85 17.60 -8.50
N ILE A 317 20.00 18.30 -7.73
CA ILE A 317 18.81 17.71 -7.09
C ILE A 317 17.80 17.21 -8.14
N GLN A 318 17.53 17.99 -9.19
CA GLN A 318 16.60 17.55 -10.24
C GLN A 318 17.15 16.35 -11.03
N ALA A 319 18.46 16.36 -11.32
CA ALA A 319 19.11 15.23 -11.99
C ALA A 319 19.09 13.95 -11.11
N LEU A 320 19.21 14.10 -9.78
CA LEU A 320 19.05 12.99 -8.85
C LEU A 320 17.61 12.43 -8.88
N LYS A 321 16.58 13.29 -8.90
CA LYS A 321 15.18 12.87 -9.03
C LYS A 321 14.97 12.09 -10.35
N ASP A 322 15.51 12.59 -11.46
CA ASP A 322 15.42 11.94 -12.77
C ASP A 322 16.13 10.59 -12.79
N LEU A 323 17.31 10.48 -12.17
CA LEU A 323 18.07 9.23 -12.05
C LEU A 323 17.34 8.19 -11.21
N LEU A 324 16.86 8.55 -10.02
CA LEU A 324 16.12 7.67 -9.14
C LEU A 324 14.85 7.18 -9.81
N TRP A 325 14.09 8.08 -10.47
CA TRP A 325 12.89 7.72 -11.19
C TRP A 325 13.17 6.73 -12.32
N SER A 326 14.25 6.92 -13.09
CA SER A 326 14.66 6.00 -14.16
C SER A 326 14.95 4.61 -13.60
N ILE A 327 15.72 4.53 -12.53
CA ILE A 327 16.12 3.27 -11.90
C ILE A 327 14.91 2.50 -11.34
N MET A 328 13.94 3.19 -10.73
CA MET A 328 12.74 2.55 -10.19
C MET A 328 11.84 1.97 -11.28
N ASN A 329 11.82 2.56 -12.48
CA ASN A 329 10.90 2.18 -13.56
C ASN A 329 11.59 1.46 -14.73
N GLU A 330 12.79 0.95 -14.59
CA GLU A 330 13.47 0.20 -15.66
C GLU A 330 12.80 -1.14 -15.99
N ASP A 331 12.09 -1.76 -15.05
CA ASP A 331 11.39 -3.03 -15.28
C ASP A 331 10.08 -2.88 -16.07
N ASP A 332 9.49 -1.69 -16.10
CA ASP A 332 8.27 -1.41 -16.87
C ASP A 332 8.52 -1.34 -18.40
N LYS A 333 9.78 -1.50 -18.85
CA LYS A 333 10.17 -1.41 -20.27
C LYS A 333 10.53 -2.78 -20.90
N LYS A 334 10.40 -3.88 -20.17
CA LYS A 334 10.54 -5.23 -20.70
C LYS A 334 9.18 -5.92 -20.74
#